data_846e9a980ceded6b02cdcf70cfc1dcf0
#
_entry.id   846e9a980ceded6b02cdcf70cfc1dcf0
#
_cell.length_a   1.000
_cell.length_b   1.000
_cell.length_c   1.000
_cell.angle_alpha   90.00
_cell.angle_beta   90.00
_cell.angle_gamma   90.00
#
_symmetry.space_group_name_H-M   'P 1'
#
loop_
_entity.id
_entity.type
_entity.pdbx_description
1 polymer ?
#
loop_
_entity_poly.entity_id
_entity_poly.type
_entity_poly.pdbx_seq_one_letter_code
_entity_poly.pdbx_strand_id
1 'polypeptide(L)'
;MLDLLVQNASLPDGRTGMSIAVKDGRIAEVTPGLDAPAAEKLDAGGLLLSPHFVDPHFHMDATLSYGLPRVNESGTLLEGIALWGELKPLLTADALIERALVYCDWAVAKGLLAVRSHVDTSDPSLLAVDALLEVKRRVAPYLDLQLVAFPQDGVLRTKGGVDSLKRALDKGVDVVGGIPHFERTMADGAASVKLLCEIAAERGKLVDMHCDESDDPHSRHIETLAFEAQRLGLQGRVTGSHCTSMHSMDNYYVSKLLPLIAESGVSVIANPLINITLQGRHDTYPKRRGMTRVPELMAAGVNVAFGHDCVMDPWYGMGSGDMLEVAHMGLHVAQMTSQRGIRQCFDAVTTNAAKVFHLDGYGLAAGCDASFVLLQARDPVEAIRLRATRLKVYRKGKLLAATPAATAALHVPGRGASTAWMMPRS
;
A
#
# COMPACT_ATOMS: atom_id res chain seq x y z
N MET A 1 -12.10 33.05 -10.12
CA MET A 1 -11.40 32.30 -11.18
C MET A 1 -10.90 31.00 -10.56
N LEU A 2 -11.11 29.87 -11.22
CA LEU A 2 -10.60 28.56 -10.79
C LEU A 2 -9.08 28.48 -10.98
N ASP A 3 -8.41 27.65 -10.19
CA ASP A 3 -6.97 27.39 -10.37
C ASP A 3 -6.75 26.41 -11.53
N LEU A 4 -7.58 25.33 -11.56
CA LEU A 4 -7.55 24.31 -12.60
C LEU A 4 -8.99 23.87 -12.93
N LEU A 5 -9.28 23.66 -14.21
CA LEU A 5 -10.49 23.02 -14.69
C LEU A 5 -10.11 21.80 -15.54
N VAL A 6 -10.37 20.59 -15.03
CA VAL A 6 -10.28 19.36 -15.82
C VAL A 6 -11.61 19.13 -16.48
N GLN A 7 -11.63 18.89 -17.80
CA GLN A 7 -12.83 18.66 -18.60
C GLN A 7 -12.81 17.28 -19.24
N ASN A 8 -13.99 16.76 -19.56
CA ASN A 8 -14.18 15.53 -20.32
C ASN A 8 -13.44 14.31 -19.69
N ALA A 9 -13.49 14.17 -18.37
CA ALA A 9 -12.91 13.04 -17.64
C ALA A 9 -13.91 11.88 -17.48
N SER A 10 -13.40 10.65 -17.50
CA SER A 10 -14.09 9.47 -16.95
C SER A 10 -13.67 9.28 -15.49
N LEU A 11 -14.58 8.84 -14.61
CA LEU A 11 -14.32 8.61 -13.20
C LEU A 11 -14.39 7.11 -12.85
N PRO A 12 -13.74 6.66 -11.74
CA PRO A 12 -13.75 5.26 -11.35
C PRO A 12 -15.14 4.67 -11.10
N ASP A 13 -16.10 5.49 -10.72
CA ASP A 13 -17.51 5.10 -10.49
C ASP A 13 -18.34 4.89 -11.77
N GLY A 14 -17.74 5.14 -12.95
CA GLY A 14 -18.35 4.93 -14.25
C GLY A 14 -18.97 6.19 -14.86
N ARG A 15 -19.00 7.33 -14.16
CA ARG A 15 -19.41 8.62 -14.77
C ARG A 15 -18.41 9.06 -15.82
N THR A 16 -18.91 9.58 -16.93
CA THR A 16 -18.09 10.05 -18.07
C THR A 16 -18.44 11.48 -18.44
N GLY A 17 -17.56 12.18 -19.20
CA GLY A 17 -17.77 13.56 -19.59
C GLY A 17 -17.77 14.55 -18.42
N MET A 18 -17.16 14.16 -17.32
CA MET A 18 -17.16 14.96 -16.09
C MET A 18 -16.12 16.07 -16.14
N SER A 19 -16.49 17.21 -15.56
CA SER A 19 -15.58 18.31 -15.29
C SER A 19 -15.29 18.39 -13.80
N ILE A 20 -14.03 18.68 -13.43
CA ILE A 20 -13.58 18.88 -12.05
C ILE A 20 -13.03 20.30 -11.93
N ALA A 21 -13.73 21.14 -11.19
CA ALA A 21 -13.30 22.49 -10.87
C ALA A 21 -12.44 22.48 -9.60
N VAL A 22 -11.27 23.08 -9.67
CA VAL A 22 -10.33 23.19 -8.55
C VAL A 22 -10.15 24.64 -8.13
N LYS A 23 -10.23 24.89 -6.84
CA LYS A 23 -10.02 26.20 -6.23
C LYS A 23 -9.29 26.04 -4.90
N ASP A 24 -8.23 26.81 -4.69
CA ASP A 24 -7.43 26.82 -3.45
C ASP A 24 -6.96 25.41 -3.03
N GLY A 25 -6.53 24.61 -4.03
CA GLY A 25 -6.03 23.24 -3.84
C GLY A 25 -7.10 22.18 -3.52
N ARG A 26 -8.40 22.53 -3.57
CA ARG A 26 -9.53 21.63 -3.31
C ARG A 26 -10.44 21.51 -4.52
N ILE A 27 -11.14 20.39 -4.61
CA ILE A 27 -12.21 20.19 -5.58
C ILE A 27 -13.41 21.03 -5.13
N ALA A 28 -13.74 22.04 -5.92
CA ALA A 28 -14.89 22.91 -5.67
C ALA A 28 -16.19 22.28 -6.19
N GLU A 29 -16.15 21.65 -7.38
CA GLU A 29 -17.32 21.06 -8.03
C GLU A 29 -16.93 19.90 -8.96
N VAL A 30 -17.82 18.92 -9.07
CA VAL A 30 -17.71 17.79 -10.00
C VAL A 30 -19.05 17.66 -10.74
N THR A 31 -19.10 18.10 -12.00
CA THR A 31 -20.34 18.16 -12.78
C THR A 31 -20.03 17.95 -14.27
N PRO A 32 -20.94 17.39 -15.09
CA PRO A 32 -20.69 17.25 -16.51
C PRO A 32 -20.73 18.61 -17.22
N GLY A 33 -19.83 18.79 -18.22
CA GLY A 33 -19.90 19.88 -19.20
C GLY A 33 -19.65 21.29 -18.65
N LEU A 34 -19.05 21.43 -17.44
CA LEU A 34 -18.72 22.74 -16.92
C LEU A 34 -17.68 23.44 -17.82
N ASP A 35 -17.98 24.66 -18.23
CA ASP A 35 -17.03 25.58 -18.83
C ASP A 35 -16.99 26.88 -18.03
N ALA A 36 -15.89 27.12 -17.36
CA ALA A 36 -15.69 28.26 -16.50
C ALA A 36 -14.27 28.83 -16.69
N PRO A 37 -14.03 30.11 -16.37
CA PRO A 37 -12.70 30.71 -16.40
C PRO A 37 -11.79 30.04 -15.35
N ALA A 38 -10.65 29.53 -15.81
CA ALA A 38 -9.64 28.89 -14.99
C ALA A 38 -8.23 29.36 -15.43
N ALA A 39 -7.28 29.36 -14.49
CA ALA A 39 -5.87 29.66 -14.78
C ALA A 39 -5.24 28.57 -15.66
N GLU A 40 -5.60 27.29 -15.41
CA GLU A 40 -5.24 26.14 -16.24
C GLU A 40 -6.50 25.38 -16.67
N LYS A 41 -6.57 24.95 -17.92
CA LYS A 41 -7.58 24.03 -18.42
C LYS A 41 -6.92 22.77 -18.96
N LEU A 42 -7.43 21.60 -18.56
CA LEU A 42 -6.98 20.30 -18.99
C LEU A 42 -8.15 19.52 -19.60
N ASP A 43 -8.09 19.23 -20.90
CA ASP A 43 -9.00 18.25 -21.51
C ASP A 43 -8.46 16.84 -21.25
N ALA A 44 -9.21 16.03 -20.50
CA ALA A 44 -8.88 14.65 -20.23
C ALA A 44 -9.14 13.71 -21.42
N GLY A 45 -9.82 14.18 -22.49
CA GLY A 45 -10.08 13.40 -23.70
C GLY A 45 -10.90 12.12 -23.48
N GLY A 46 -11.73 12.06 -22.44
CA GLY A 46 -12.49 10.88 -22.05
C GLY A 46 -11.67 9.83 -21.29
N LEU A 47 -10.44 10.16 -20.89
CA LEU A 47 -9.57 9.27 -20.11
C LEU A 47 -9.94 9.29 -18.61
N LEU A 48 -9.48 8.26 -17.92
CA LEU A 48 -9.74 8.05 -16.49
C LEU A 48 -8.96 9.05 -15.63
N LEU A 49 -9.70 9.86 -14.89
CA LEU A 49 -9.19 10.62 -13.77
C LEU A 49 -9.47 9.83 -12.48
N SER A 50 -8.42 9.45 -11.78
CA SER A 50 -8.48 8.66 -10.55
C SER A 50 -8.01 9.47 -9.36
N PRO A 51 -8.50 9.24 -8.13
CA PRO A 51 -7.74 9.65 -6.95
C PRO A 51 -6.32 9.11 -7.05
N HIS A 52 -5.37 9.74 -6.39
CA HIS A 52 -4.01 9.23 -6.36
C HIS A 52 -3.93 7.84 -5.71
N PHE A 53 -2.91 7.05 -6.06
CA PHE A 53 -2.65 5.75 -5.43
C PHE A 53 -2.14 5.92 -4.01
N VAL A 54 -2.39 4.90 -3.19
CA VAL A 54 -1.96 4.80 -1.78
C VAL A 54 -1.31 3.45 -1.58
N ASP A 55 -0.11 3.43 -1.02
CA ASP A 55 0.56 2.21 -0.57
C ASP A 55 0.44 2.11 0.95
N PRO A 56 -0.42 1.23 1.48
CA PRO A 56 -0.66 1.14 2.91
C PRO A 56 0.37 0.29 3.65
N HIS A 57 1.32 -0.35 2.95
CA HIS A 57 2.33 -1.22 3.55
C HIS A 57 3.62 -1.26 2.74
N PHE A 58 4.69 -0.70 3.30
CA PHE A 58 6.00 -0.58 2.66
C PHE A 58 7.15 -0.62 3.68
N HIS A 59 8.39 -0.86 3.21
CA HIS A 59 9.63 -0.83 4.00
C HIS A 59 10.65 0.14 3.39
N MET A 60 10.49 1.44 3.69
CA MET A 60 11.32 2.49 3.09
C MET A 60 12.75 2.50 3.64
N ASP A 61 12.97 2.01 4.85
CA ASP A 61 14.30 1.86 5.43
C ASP A 61 15.17 0.85 4.68
N ALA A 62 14.54 -0.19 4.11
CA ALA A 62 15.22 -1.24 3.36
C ALA A 62 15.22 -0.99 1.84
N THR A 63 14.34 -0.13 1.32
CA THR A 63 14.17 0.06 -0.14
C THR A 63 15.46 0.44 -0.85
N LEU A 64 15.62 -0.02 -2.11
CA LEU A 64 16.77 0.24 -2.99
C LEU A 64 18.11 -0.20 -2.39
N SER A 65 18.10 -1.22 -1.52
CA SER A 65 19.33 -1.83 -0.98
C SER A 65 19.62 -3.23 -1.52
N TYR A 66 18.92 -3.65 -2.58
CA TYR A 66 19.13 -4.95 -3.21
C TYR A 66 20.60 -5.19 -3.54
N GLY A 67 21.10 -6.38 -3.18
CA GLY A 67 22.50 -6.76 -3.35
C GLY A 67 23.44 -6.33 -2.21
N LEU A 68 22.93 -5.64 -1.17
CA LEU A 68 23.70 -5.22 -0.01
C LEU A 68 23.30 -6.03 1.23
N PRO A 69 24.27 -6.57 1.99
CA PRO A 69 25.69 -6.78 1.64
C PRO A 69 25.85 -7.90 0.61
N ARG A 70 24.82 -8.68 0.35
CA ARG A 70 24.76 -9.77 -0.63
C ARG A 70 23.31 -9.96 -1.13
N VAL A 71 23.08 -10.86 -2.08
CA VAL A 71 21.76 -11.19 -2.61
C VAL A 71 21.11 -12.31 -1.77
N ASN A 72 19.79 -12.28 -1.64
CA ASN A 72 18.98 -13.37 -1.11
C ASN A 72 18.84 -14.46 -2.19
N GLU A 73 19.63 -15.52 -2.08
CA GLU A 73 19.69 -16.60 -3.08
C GLU A 73 18.57 -17.64 -2.89
N SER A 74 18.13 -17.87 -1.66
CA SER A 74 17.04 -18.84 -1.40
C SER A 74 15.66 -18.26 -1.72
N GLY A 75 15.52 -16.94 -1.75
CA GLY A 75 14.25 -16.25 -1.88
C GLY A 75 13.29 -16.52 -0.72
N THR A 76 13.82 -16.85 0.47
CA THR A 76 13.00 -17.09 1.66
C THR A 76 12.90 -15.85 2.53
N LEU A 77 11.80 -15.74 3.30
CA LEU A 77 11.61 -14.70 4.31
C LEU A 77 12.76 -14.69 5.32
N LEU A 78 13.16 -15.86 5.82
CA LEU A 78 14.18 -15.98 6.86
C LEU A 78 15.56 -15.54 6.38
N GLU A 79 15.93 -15.81 5.12
CA GLU A 79 17.19 -15.28 4.57
C GLU A 79 17.12 -13.76 4.41
N GLY A 80 15.97 -13.21 4.01
CA GLY A 80 15.76 -11.76 3.96
C GLY A 80 15.96 -11.11 5.33
N ILE A 81 15.40 -11.68 6.39
CA ILE A 81 15.57 -11.21 7.77
C ILE A 81 17.05 -11.29 8.19
N ALA A 82 17.73 -12.40 7.88
CA ALA A 82 19.17 -12.55 8.17
C ALA A 82 20.00 -11.48 7.45
N LEU A 83 19.74 -11.27 6.15
CA LEU A 83 20.37 -10.22 5.35
C LEU A 83 20.16 -8.82 5.92
N TRP A 84 18.93 -8.52 6.35
CA TRP A 84 18.64 -7.25 7.01
C TRP A 84 19.47 -7.09 8.30
N GLY A 85 19.60 -8.18 9.09
CA GLY A 85 20.48 -8.19 10.25
C GLY A 85 21.95 -7.93 9.93
N GLU A 86 22.44 -8.43 8.78
CA GLU A 86 23.80 -8.16 8.27
C GLU A 86 23.94 -6.70 7.76
N LEU A 87 22.89 -6.13 7.16
CA LEU A 87 22.91 -4.79 6.59
C LEU A 87 22.76 -3.69 7.66
N LYS A 88 21.92 -3.89 8.67
CA LYS A 88 21.67 -2.88 9.73
C LYS A 88 22.90 -2.20 10.28
N PRO A 89 23.98 -2.93 10.70
CA PRO A 89 25.20 -2.30 11.22
C PRO A 89 25.98 -1.45 10.21
N LEU A 90 25.69 -1.60 8.92
CA LEU A 90 26.37 -0.90 7.82
C LEU A 90 25.58 0.35 7.35
N LEU A 91 24.38 0.55 7.87
CA LEU A 91 23.53 1.68 7.49
C LEU A 91 24.13 3.00 7.95
N THR A 92 24.02 4.00 7.10
CA THR A 92 24.25 5.40 7.45
C THR A 92 22.98 6.20 7.17
N ALA A 93 22.75 7.26 7.96
CA ALA A 93 21.55 8.10 7.80
C ALA A 93 21.49 8.70 6.39
N ASP A 94 22.61 9.22 5.90
CA ASP A 94 22.67 9.87 4.57
C ASP A 94 22.32 8.90 3.44
N ALA A 95 22.90 7.69 3.43
CA ALA A 95 22.62 6.70 2.39
C ALA A 95 21.16 6.21 2.44
N LEU A 96 20.58 6.08 3.64
CA LEU A 96 19.18 5.71 3.81
C LEU A 96 18.26 6.82 3.30
N ILE A 97 18.52 8.08 3.68
CA ILE A 97 17.74 9.25 3.23
C ILE A 97 17.80 9.36 1.70
N GLU A 98 18.97 9.20 1.09
CA GLU A 98 19.14 9.27 -0.36
C GLU A 98 18.28 8.21 -1.07
N ARG A 99 18.38 6.93 -0.68
CA ARG A 99 17.56 5.85 -1.27
C ARG A 99 16.06 6.11 -1.10
N ALA A 100 15.65 6.53 0.08
CA ALA A 100 14.25 6.82 0.36
C ALA A 100 13.71 7.97 -0.49
N LEU A 101 14.48 9.04 -0.69
CA LEU A 101 14.09 10.16 -1.56
C LEU A 101 14.00 9.74 -3.03
N VAL A 102 14.95 8.94 -3.53
CA VAL A 102 14.88 8.38 -4.90
C VAL A 102 13.62 7.53 -5.07
N TYR A 103 13.27 6.70 -4.08
CA TYR A 103 12.01 5.96 -4.13
C TYR A 103 10.78 6.88 -4.13
N CYS A 104 10.78 7.95 -3.33
CA CYS A 104 9.69 8.92 -3.33
C CYS A 104 9.51 9.59 -4.70
N ASP A 105 10.58 9.86 -5.43
CA ASP A 105 10.50 10.38 -6.80
C ASP A 105 9.85 9.36 -7.76
N TRP A 106 10.20 8.07 -7.63
CA TRP A 106 9.54 7.00 -8.40
C TRP A 106 8.05 6.91 -8.06
N ALA A 107 7.71 6.94 -6.76
CA ALA A 107 6.34 6.89 -6.28
C ALA A 107 5.48 8.02 -6.88
N VAL A 108 5.97 9.27 -6.79
CA VAL A 108 5.28 10.44 -7.37
C VAL A 108 5.08 10.29 -8.87
N ALA A 109 6.10 9.85 -9.61
CA ALA A 109 5.99 9.62 -11.06
C ALA A 109 4.95 8.54 -11.39
N LYS A 110 4.71 7.58 -10.48
CA LYS A 110 3.67 6.55 -10.58
C LYS A 110 2.31 6.98 -10.02
N GLY A 111 2.16 8.22 -9.57
CA GLY A 111 0.93 8.73 -8.99
C GLY A 111 0.61 8.20 -7.59
N LEU A 112 1.61 7.64 -6.91
CA LEU A 112 1.55 7.19 -5.53
C LEU A 112 1.92 8.39 -4.64
N LEU A 113 0.94 8.96 -3.94
CA LEU A 113 1.14 10.18 -3.15
C LEU A 113 0.96 9.98 -1.64
N ALA A 114 0.68 8.76 -1.19
CA ALA A 114 0.65 8.41 0.23
C ALA A 114 1.26 7.03 0.44
N VAL A 115 2.23 6.91 1.35
CA VAL A 115 2.95 5.67 1.67
C VAL A 115 2.99 5.48 3.17
N ARG A 116 2.53 4.32 3.66
CA ARG A 116 2.76 3.88 5.04
C ARG A 116 3.97 2.96 5.05
N SER A 117 5.02 3.37 5.74
CA SER A 117 6.27 2.62 5.81
C SER A 117 6.55 2.12 7.21
N HIS A 118 6.80 0.84 7.33
CA HIS A 118 7.37 0.23 8.53
C HIS A 118 8.83 0.64 8.63
N VAL A 119 9.27 1.02 9.84
CA VAL A 119 10.66 1.37 10.14
C VAL A 119 11.13 0.54 11.32
N ASP A 120 12.24 -0.17 11.15
CA ASP A 120 12.78 -1.09 12.15
C ASP A 120 13.20 -0.36 13.44
N THR A 121 12.61 -0.78 14.55
CA THR A 121 12.92 -0.31 15.92
C THR A 121 13.74 -1.29 16.72
N SER A 122 14.17 -2.42 16.15
CA SER A 122 15.01 -3.42 16.81
C SER A 122 16.44 -2.92 17.03
N ASP A 123 16.89 -1.94 16.23
CA ASP A 123 18.13 -1.21 16.49
C ASP A 123 17.92 -0.18 17.60
N PRO A 124 18.59 -0.31 18.76
CA PRO A 124 18.42 0.64 19.86
C PRO A 124 18.95 2.05 19.58
N SER A 125 19.76 2.26 18.53
CA SER A 125 20.17 3.60 18.09
C SER A 125 19.03 4.37 17.46
N LEU A 126 18.04 3.68 16.85
CA LEU A 126 16.94 4.23 16.08
C LEU A 126 17.40 5.09 14.87
N LEU A 127 18.58 4.76 14.28
CA LEU A 127 19.13 5.48 13.13
C LEU A 127 18.12 5.56 11.97
N ALA A 128 17.49 4.44 11.62
CA ALA A 128 16.50 4.40 10.54
C ALA A 128 15.26 5.26 10.85
N VAL A 129 14.82 5.29 12.11
CA VAL A 129 13.71 6.14 12.56
C VAL A 129 14.03 7.61 12.35
N ASP A 130 15.21 8.06 12.80
CA ASP A 130 15.62 9.47 12.65
C ASP A 130 15.75 9.84 11.17
N ALA A 131 16.34 8.97 10.36
CA ALA A 131 16.49 9.18 8.93
C ALA A 131 15.12 9.30 8.23
N LEU A 132 14.16 8.40 8.52
CA LEU A 132 12.85 8.45 7.87
C LEU A 132 11.95 9.57 8.40
N LEU A 133 12.12 10.03 9.63
CA LEU A 133 11.47 11.26 10.10
C LEU A 133 11.96 12.49 9.33
N GLU A 134 13.25 12.54 9.00
CA GLU A 134 13.80 13.60 8.14
C GLU A 134 13.26 13.48 6.69
N VAL A 135 13.19 12.27 6.12
CA VAL A 135 12.55 12.04 4.82
C VAL A 135 11.10 12.52 4.85
N LYS A 136 10.32 12.12 5.85
CA LYS A 136 8.92 12.54 6.04
C LYS A 136 8.78 14.06 5.99
N ARG A 137 9.65 14.79 6.68
CA ARG A 137 9.67 16.24 6.68
C ARG A 137 9.95 16.82 5.29
N ARG A 138 10.92 16.24 4.55
CA ARG A 138 11.29 16.70 3.20
C ARG A 138 10.21 16.46 2.16
N VAL A 139 9.56 15.30 2.21
CA VAL A 139 8.57 14.90 1.19
C VAL A 139 7.16 15.44 1.47
N ALA A 140 6.88 15.98 2.65
CA ALA A 140 5.56 16.49 3.05
C ALA A 140 4.87 17.43 2.03
N PRO A 141 5.60 18.28 1.25
CA PRO A 141 4.96 19.10 0.24
C PRO A 141 4.32 18.31 -0.92
N TYR A 142 4.77 17.07 -1.20
CA TYR A 142 4.35 16.33 -2.38
C TYR A 142 3.95 14.86 -2.12
N LEU A 143 4.25 14.29 -0.93
CA LEU A 143 3.91 12.93 -0.56
C LEU A 143 3.57 12.84 0.92
N ASP A 144 2.50 12.10 1.28
CA ASP A 144 2.17 11.80 2.66
C ASP A 144 2.90 10.53 3.10
N LEU A 145 3.88 10.68 4.00
CA LEU A 145 4.59 9.55 4.58
C LEU A 145 4.13 9.32 6.01
N GLN A 146 3.53 8.15 6.26
CA GLN A 146 3.15 7.68 7.58
C GLN A 146 4.10 6.58 8.02
N LEU A 147 4.69 6.70 9.22
CA LEU A 147 5.68 5.75 9.73
C LEU A 147 5.06 4.83 10.78
N VAL A 148 5.43 3.56 10.71
CA VAL A 148 5.06 2.52 11.68
C VAL A 148 6.29 2.12 12.49
N ALA A 149 6.23 2.22 13.81
CA ALA A 149 7.29 1.73 14.70
C ALA A 149 7.27 0.18 14.67
N PHE A 150 8.16 -0.42 13.91
CA PHE A 150 8.16 -1.83 13.57
C PHE A 150 9.29 -2.59 14.24
N PRO A 151 9.02 -3.43 15.25
CA PRO A 151 10.05 -4.26 15.91
C PRO A 151 10.34 -5.50 15.04
N GLN A 152 11.14 -5.35 13.97
CA GLN A 152 11.44 -6.39 12.97
C GLN A 152 11.87 -7.73 13.57
N ASP A 153 12.60 -7.71 14.65
CA ASP A 153 13.13 -8.92 15.29
C ASP A 153 12.22 -9.45 16.45
N GLY A 154 10.97 -8.93 16.55
CA GLY A 154 10.03 -9.24 17.63
C GLY A 154 10.21 -8.33 18.84
N VAL A 155 9.11 -7.77 19.37
CA VAL A 155 9.16 -6.78 20.45
C VAL A 155 9.51 -7.41 21.81
N LEU A 156 9.04 -8.62 22.06
CA LEU A 156 9.35 -9.39 23.28
C LEU A 156 10.64 -10.19 23.14
N ARG A 157 10.95 -10.63 21.94
CA ARG A 157 12.16 -11.39 21.63
C ARG A 157 13.42 -10.51 21.70
N THR A 158 13.31 -9.23 21.37
CA THR A 158 14.43 -8.27 21.36
C THR A 158 14.62 -7.65 22.74
N LYS A 159 15.84 -7.73 23.29
CA LYS A 159 16.15 -7.06 24.56
C LYS A 159 15.96 -5.55 24.43
N GLY A 160 15.11 -4.97 25.27
CA GLY A 160 14.77 -3.53 25.21
C GLY A 160 13.85 -3.14 24.04
N GLY A 161 13.24 -4.11 23.33
CA GLY A 161 12.38 -3.86 22.17
C GLY A 161 11.19 -2.95 22.47
N VAL A 162 10.54 -3.15 23.61
CA VAL A 162 9.43 -2.29 24.08
C VAL A 162 9.89 -0.85 24.28
N ASP A 163 11.04 -0.64 24.90
CA ASP A 163 11.57 0.71 25.17
C ASP A 163 11.99 1.41 23.86
N SER A 164 12.61 0.68 22.93
CA SER A 164 12.97 1.21 21.60
C SER A 164 11.73 1.63 20.81
N LEU A 165 10.69 0.79 20.79
CA LEU A 165 9.41 1.10 20.15
C LEU A 165 8.77 2.35 20.78
N LYS A 166 8.70 2.45 22.10
CA LYS A 166 8.14 3.62 22.81
C LYS A 166 8.95 4.89 22.48
N ARG A 167 10.28 4.82 22.46
CA ARG A 167 11.13 5.96 22.06
C ARG A 167 10.91 6.39 20.61
N ALA A 168 10.69 5.43 19.69
CA ALA A 168 10.34 5.76 18.31
C ALA A 168 9.01 6.51 18.22
N LEU A 169 7.99 6.09 18.99
CA LEU A 169 6.71 6.79 19.08
C LEU A 169 6.86 8.20 19.69
N ASP A 170 7.72 8.35 20.71
CA ASP A 170 8.02 9.64 21.34
C ASP A 170 8.74 10.61 20.40
N LYS A 171 9.52 10.10 19.43
CA LYS A 171 10.14 10.88 18.34
C LYS A 171 9.15 11.35 17.28
N GLY A 172 7.92 10.83 17.24
CA GLY A 172 6.87 11.26 16.30
C GLY A 172 6.49 10.23 15.25
N VAL A 173 6.85 8.95 15.43
CA VAL A 173 6.32 7.86 14.60
C VAL A 173 4.81 7.72 14.81
N ASP A 174 4.06 7.46 13.74
CA ASP A 174 2.61 7.64 13.71
C ASP A 174 1.82 6.45 14.21
N VAL A 175 2.31 5.22 13.97
CA VAL A 175 1.57 3.96 14.08
C VAL A 175 2.37 2.96 14.91
N VAL A 176 1.71 2.15 15.72
CA VAL A 176 2.31 1.04 16.47
C VAL A 176 2.34 -0.20 15.58
N GLY A 177 3.53 -0.74 15.32
CA GLY A 177 3.75 -1.96 14.58
C GLY A 177 3.98 -3.19 15.45
N GLY A 178 4.02 -4.36 14.82
CA GLY A 178 4.33 -5.63 15.47
C GLY A 178 4.56 -6.74 14.46
N ILE A 179 5.16 -7.84 14.90
CA ILE A 179 5.40 -9.06 14.11
C ILE A 179 5.18 -10.30 15.00
N PRO A 180 3.93 -10.58 15.42
CA PRO A 180 3.65 -11.60 16.45
C PRO A 180 4.07 -13.01 16.04
N HIS A 181 4.00 -13.36 14.75
CA HIS A 181 4.41 -14.67 14.26
C HIS A 181 5.93 -14.91 14.28
N PHE A 182 6.72 -13.86 14.50
CA PHE A 182 8.18 -13.95 14.64
C PHE A 182 8.65 -13.91 16.11
N GLU A 183 7.75 -13.77 17.07
CA GLU A 183 8.07 -13.99 18.47
C GLU A 183 8.49 -15.45 18.73
N ARG A 184 9.06 -15.76 19.89
CA ARG A 184 9.62 -17.10 20.15
C ARG A 184 8.58 -18.21 20.20
N THR A 185 7.38 -17.90 20.69
CA THR A 185 6.26 -18.85 20.83
C THR A 185 4.96 -18.20 20.40
N MET A 186 3.94 -19.00 20.10
CA MET A 186 2.59 -18.50 19.81
C MET A 186 2.01 -17.72 21.00
N ALA A 187 2.35 -18.11 22.23
CA ALA A 187 1.94 -17.39 23.43
C ALA A 187 2.60 -16.02 23.53
N ASP A 188 3.90 -15.92 23.24
CA ASP A 188 4.62 -14.63 23.18
C ASP A 188 4.04 -13.76 22.06
N GLY A 189 3.70 -14.34 20.90
CA GLY A 189 3.04 -13.64 19.82
C GLY A 189 1.71 -13.01 20.25
N ALA A 190 0.85 -13.79 20.91
CA ALA A 190 -0.40 -13.27 21.45
C ALA A 190 -0.19 -12.19 22.54
N ALA A 191 0.82 -12.37 23.39
CA ALA A 191 1.20 -11.39 24.42
C ALA A 191 1.73 -10.09 23.78
N SER A 192 2.50 -10.18 22.70
CA SER A 192 2.99 -9.02 21.97
C SER A 192 1.84 -8.22 21.33
N VAL A 193 0.85 -8.89 20.72
CA VAL A 193 -0.35 -8.26 20.18
C VAL A 193 -1.08 -7.46 21.25
N LYS A 194 -1.34 -8.10 22.40
CA LYS A 194 -2.01 -7.45 23.53
C LYS A 194 -1.26 -6.20 23.99
N LEU A 195 0.04 -6.33 24.27
CA LEU A 195 0.89 -5.22 24.73
C LEU A 195 0.90 -4.05 23.75
N LEU A 196 1.07 -4.33 22.45
CA LEU A 196 1.17 -3.30 21.43
C LEU A 196 -0.17 -2.58 21.19
N CYS A 197 -1.28 -3.31 21.25
CA CYS A 197 -2.62 -2.70 21.21
C CYS A 197 -2.89 -1.80 22.45
N GLU A 198 -2.45 -2.21 23.64
CA GLU A 198 -2.54 -1.40 24.86
C GLU A 198 -1.71 -0.10 24.72
N ILE A 199 -0.47 -0.19 24.24
CA ILE A 199 0.37 0.99 23.95
C ILE A 199 -0.30 1.92 22.95
N ALA A 200 -0.90 1.39 21.89
CA ALA A 200 -1.61 2.18 20.89
C ALA A 200 -2.83 2.87 21.48
N ALA A 201 -3.62 2.17 22.29
CA ALA A 201 -4.80 2.73 22.95
C ALA A 201 -4.41 3.88 23.91
N GLU A 202 -3.41 3.68 24.76
CA GLU A 202 -2.90 4.69 25.70
C GLU A 202 -2.42 5.97 25.00
N ARG A 203 -1.79 5.80 23.82
CA ARG A 203 -1.18 6.91 23.06
C ARG A 203 -2.09 7.49 21.98
N GLY A 204 -3.30 6.97 21.81
CA GLY A 204 -4.22 7.41 20.75
C GLY A 204 -3.70 7.10 19.34
N LYS A 205 -2.86 6.08 19.14
CA LYS A 205 -2.24 5.72 17.87
C LYS A 205 -3.03 4.67 17.09
N LEU A 206 -2.74 4.54 15.79
CA LEU A 206 -3.16 3.42 14.95
C LEU A 206 -2.29 2.20 15.24
N VAL A 207 -2.74 1.03 14.81
CA VAL A 207 -2.00 -0.25 14.86
C VAL A 207 -1.87 -0.83 13.47
N ASP A 208 -0.68 -1.30 13.10
CA ASP A 208 -0.45 -2.06 11.87
C ASP A 208 0.59 -3.15 12.12
N MET A 209 0.16 -4.40 12.12
CA MET A 209 1.02 -5.54 12.44
C MET A 209 1.24 -6.44 11.24
N HIS A 210 2.49 -6.84 11.00
CA HIS A 210 2.80 -8.02 10.18
C HIS A 210 2.17 -9.23 10.87
N CYS A 211 0.95 -9.58 10.47
CA CYS A 211 0.16 -10.57 11.16
C CYS A 211 0.15 -11.87 10.38
N ASP A 212 0.70 -12.93 10.99
CA ASP A 212 0.62 -14.29 10.44
C ASP A 212 1.17 -14.41 9.01
N GLU A 213 2.32 -13.77 8.73
CA GLU A 213 3.06 -13.94 7.48
C GLU A 213 3.80 -15.27 7.48
N SER A 214 3.04 -16.34 7.37
CA SER A 214 3.51 -17.71 7.51
C SER A 214 2.63 -18.66 6.71
N ASP A 215 3.18 -19.79 6.31
CA ASP A 215 2.42 -20.93 5.75
C ASP A 215 1.76 -21.80 6.82
N ASP A 216 2.08 -21.58 8.10
CA ASP A 216 1.54 -22.37 9.21
C ASP A 216 0.08 -22.00 9.53
N PRO A 217 -0.91 -22.91 9.33
CA PRO A 217 -2.31 -22.64 9.65
C PRO A 217 -2.60 -22.43 11.14
N HIS A 218 -1.64 -22.72 12.02
CA HIS A 218 -1.75 -22.49 13.46
C HIS A 218 -1.24 -21.09 13.88
N SER A 219 -0.59 -20.33 13.00
CA SER A 219 -0.34 -18.91 13.20
C SER A 219 -1.66 -18.15 13.08
N ARG A 220 -2.24 -17.71 14.21
CA ARG A 220 -3.61 -17.20 14.34
C ARG A 220 -3.68 -15.90 15.14
N HIS A 221 -2.64 -15.08 15.06
CA HIS A 221 -2.57 -13.82 15.82
C HIS A 221 -3.58 -12.78 15.33
N ILE A 222 -4.08 -12.92 14.09
CA ILE A 222 -5.19 -12.10 13.58
C ILE A 222 -6.47 -12.27 14.44
N GLU A 223 -6.72 -13.47 15.03
CA GLU A 223 -7.80 -13.70 15.97
C GLU A 223 -7.59 -12.88 17.25
N THR A 224 -6.37 -12.91 17.80
CA THR A 224 -6.00 -12.10 18.97
C THR A 224 -6.10 -10.60 18.66
N LEU A 225 -5.62 -10.17 17.50
CA LEU A 225 -5.67 -8.77 17.07
C LEU A 225 -7.11 -8.26 16.95
N ALA A 226 -8.00 -9.05 16.38
CA ALA A 226 -9.42 -8.73 16.27
C ALA A 226 -10.08 -8.62 17.66
N PHE A 227 -9.77 -9.53 18.58
CA PHE A 227 -10.27 -9.48 19.95
C PHE A 227 -9.77 -8.23 20.70
N GLU A 228 -8.47 -7.92 20.61
CA GLU A 228 -7.88 -6.76 21.29
C GLU A 228 -8.41 -5.43 20.71
N ALA A 229 -8.68 -5.38 19.39
CA ALA A 229 -9.31 -4.22 18.78
C ALA A 229 -10.71 -3.94 19.39
N GLN A 230 -11.52 -4.96 19.60
CA GLN A 230 -12.82 -4.82 20.28
C GLN A 230 -12.66 -4.45 21.75
N ARG A 231 -11.80 -5.18 22.48
CA ARG A 231 -11.58 -4.98 23.93
C ARG A 231 -11.15 -3.55 24.28
N LEU A 232 -10.34 -2.94 23.41
CA LEU A 232 -9.75 -1.61 23.65
C LEU A 232 -10.47 -0.47 22.93
N GLY A 233 -11.56 -0.76 22.21
CA GLY A 233 -12.28 0.28 21.46
C GLY A 233 -11.49 0.85 20.29
N LEU A 234 -10.68 0.02 19.64
CA LEU A 234 -9.81 0.41 18.51
C LEU A 234 -10.42 0.08 17.13
N GLN A 235 -11.73 -0.19 17.04
CA GLN A 235 -12.40 -0.50 15.78
C GLN A 235 -12.09 0.58 14.71
N GLY A 236 -11.76 0.12 13.51
CA GLY A 236 -11.37 0.98 12.40
C GLY A 236 -9.95 1.55 12.48
N ARG A 237 -9.21 1.32 13.59
CA ARG A 237 -7.86 1.85 13.82
C ARG A 237 -6.78 0.79 13.81
N VAL A 238 -7.14 -0.46 13.53
CA VAL A 238 -6.25 -1.64 13.58
C VAL A 238 -6.19 -2.29 12.22
N THR A 239 -4.98 -2.68 11.83
CA THR A 239 -4.67 -3.35 10.57
C THR A 239 -3.86 -4.61 10.84
N GLY A 240 -4.25 -5.72 10.21
CA GLY A 240 -3.42 -6.93 10.07
C GLY A 240 -2.88 -7.03 8.65
N SER A 241 -1.58 -6.93 8.51
CA SER A 241 -0.90 -7.02 7.21
C SER A 241 -0.46 -8.46 6.93
N HIS A 242 -0.44 -8.86 5.66
CA HIS A 242 -0.17 -10.19 5.12
C HIS A 242 -1.28 -11.21 5.40
N CYS A 243 -1.45 -11.66 6.62
CA CYS A 243 -2.42 -12.70 7.03
C CYS A 243 -2.34 -13.96 6.16
N THR A 244 -1.15 -14.33 5.68
CA THR A 244 -0.97 -15.42 4.70
C THR A 244 -1.33 -16.78 5.26
N SER A 245 -1.19 -17.01 6.57
CA SER A 245 -1.58 -18.26 7.23
C SER A 245 -3.05 -18.63 6.98
N MET A 246 -3.93 -17.63 6.75
CA MET A 246 -5.33 -17.85 6.42
C MET A 246 -5.52 -18.69 5.15
N HIS A 247 -4.56 -18.64 4.21
CA HIS A 247 -4.57 -19.49 3.02
C HIS A 247 -4.59 -20.99 3.37
N SER A 248 -3.92 -21.37 4.44
CA SER A 248 -3.74 -22.75 4.87
C SER A 248 -4.73 -23.19 5.98
N MET A 249 -5.49 -22.24 6.54
CA MET A 249 -6.44 -22.53 7.62
C MET A 249 -7.61 -23.37 7.12
N ASP A 250 -8.13 -24.22 8.01
CA ASP A 250 -9.34 -25.02 7.78
C ASP A 250 -10.56 -24.11 7.55
N ASN A 251 -11.43 -24.53 6.63
CA ASN A 251 -12.60 -23.74 6.24
C ASN A 251 -13.60 -23.54 7.39
N TYR A 252 -13.74 -24.53 8.29
CA TYR A 252 -14.62 -24.40 9.46
C TYR A 252 -14.09 -23.32 10.42
N TYR A 253 -12.78 -23.32 10.69
CA TYR A 253 -12.18 -22.27 11.52
C TYR A 253 -12.33 -20.88 10.88
N VAL A 254 -12.08 -20.78 9.57
CA VAL A 254 -12.22 -19.51 8.84
C VAL A 254 -13.66 -18.99 8.87
N SER A 255 -14.67 -19.88 8.81
CA SER A 255 -16.07 -19.46 8.90
C SER A 255 -16.43 -18.78 10.23
N LYS A 256 -15.68 -19.08 11.31
CA LYS A 256 -15.78 -18.42 12.61
C LYS A 256 -14.90 -17.13 12.66
N LEU A 257 -13.74 -17.15 12.03
CA LEU A 257 -12.78 -16.04 12.08
C LEU A 257 -13.24 -14.83 11.28
N LEU A 258 -13.83 -15.03 10.10
CA LEU A 258 -14.27 -13.93 9.24
C LEU A 258 -15.28 -12.97 9.91
N PRO A 259 -16.36 -13.45 10.57
CA PRO A 259 -17.25 -12.58 11.33
C PRO A 259 -16.52 -11.80 12.43
N LEU A 260 -15.60 -12.43 13.16
CA LEU A 260 -14.83 -11.77 14.21
C LEU A 260 -13.99 -10.60 13.66
N ILE A 261 -13.28 -10.81 12.53
CA ILE A 261 -12.49 -9.75 11.88
C ILE A 261 -13.41 -8.62 11.42
N ALA A 262 -14.55 -8.94 10.79
CA ALA A 262 -15.50 -7.94 10.30
C ALA A 262 -16.10 -7.11 11.47
N GLU A 263 -16.55 -7.75 12.53
CA GLU A 263 -17.14 -7.11 13.71
C GLU A 263 -16.12 -6.26 14.48
N SER A 264 -14.86 -6.66 14.48
CA SER A 264 -13.78 -5.91 15.12
C SER A 264 -13.38 -4.64 14.38
N GLY A 265 -13.83 -4.47 13.12
CA GLY A 265 -13.43 -3.35 12.28
C GLY A 265 -11.93 -3.35 11.93
N VAL A 266 -11.24 -4.49 12.04
CA VAL A 266 -9.86 -4.65 11.61
C VAL A 266 -9.80 -4.64 10.09
N SER A 267 -8.92 -3.82 9.52
CA SER A 267 -8.58 -3.85 8.09
C SER A 267 -7.52 -4.92 7.82
N VAL A 268 -7.50 -5.48 6.62
CA VAL A 268 -6.47 -6.42 6.19
C VAL A 268 -5.71 -5.85 5.00
N ILE A 269 -4.37 -5.90 5.03
CA ILE A 269 -3.53 -5.57 3.88
C ILE A 269 -2.93 -6.87 3.33
N ALA A 270 -3.21 -7.17 2.07
CA ALA A 270 -2.51 -8.21 1.34
C ALA A 270 -1.38 -7.58 0.50
N ASN A 271 -0.24 -8.26 0.43
CA ASN A 271 0.94 -7.80 -0.30
C ASN A 271 1.24 -8.78 -1.46
N PRO A 272 0.49 -8.70 -2.59
CA PRO A 272 0.46 -9.77 -3.60
C PRO A 272 1.84 -10.14 -4.17
N LEU A 273 2.69 -9.14 -4.45
CA LEU A 273 4.01 -9.34 -5.04
C LEU A 273 4.93 -10.09 -4.10
N ILE A 274 4.94 -9.69 -2.83
CA ILE A 274 5.85 -10.29 -1.85
C ILE A 274 5.30 -11.63 -1.32
N ASN A 275 3.99 -11.71 -1.04
CA ASN A 275 3.40 -12.93 -0.49
C ASN A 275 3.56 -14.13 -1.44
N ILE A 276 3.31 -13.95 -2.75
CA ILE A 276 3.51 -15.05 -3.73
C ILE A 276 5.00 -15.42 -3.89
N THR A 277 5.91 -14.50 -3.57
CA THR A 277 7.34 -14.73 -3.65
C THR A 277 7.87 -15.49 -2.44
N LEU A 278 7.43 -15.11 -1.23
CA LEU A 278 7.98 -15.64 0.03
C LEU A 278 7.26 -16.89 0.55
N GLN A 279 5.96 -17.04 0.27
CA GLN A 279 5.17 -18.16 0.78
C GLN A 279 5.28 -19.40 -0.11
N GLY A 280 4.91 -20.58 0.42
CA GLY A 280 4.95 -21.85 -0.29
C GLY A 280 6.37 -22.36 -0.60
N ARG A 281 7.40 -21.83 0.06
CA ARG A 281 8.78 -22.25 -0.19
C ARG A 281 9.08 -23.67 0.28
N HIS A 282 8.35 -24.16 1.30
CA HIS A 282 8.45 -25.53 1.80
C HIS A 282 7.53 -26.51 1.07
N ASP A 283 6.64 -26.02 0.20
CA ASP A 283 5.77 -26.89 -0.59
C ASP A 283 6.56 -27.59 -1.71
N THR A 284 6.19 -28.84 -1.98
CA THR A 284 6.62 -29.57 -3.18
C THR A 284 5.67 -29.24 -4.33
N TYR A 285 4.69 -30.08 -4.61
CA TYR A 285 3.61 -29.85 -5.58
C TYR A 285 2.33 -30.53 -5.09
N PRO A 286 1.14 -29.86 -5.23
CA PRO A 286 0.96 -28.50 -5.76
C PRO A 286 1.46 -27.42 -4.76
N LYS A 287 2.01 -26.33 -5.28
CA LYS A 287 2.37 -25.16 -4.47
C LYS A 287 1.15 -24.31 -4.17
N ARG A 288 1.05 -23.82 -2.91
CA ARG A 288 0.01 -22.85 -2.53
C ARG A 288 0.30 -21.48 -3.17
N ARG A 289 -0.74 -20.63 -3.26
CA ARG A 289 -0.60 -19.28 -3.82
C ARG A 289 -0.01 -18.27 -2.86
N GLY A 290 0.07 -18.59 -1.57
CA GLY A 290 0.76 -17.78 -0.58
C GLY A 290 0.09 -16.45 -0.20
N MET A 291 -1.18 -16.23 -0.55
CA MET A 291 -1.89 -14.98 -0.25
C MET A 291 -3.13 -15.24 0.61
N THR A 292 -3.45 -14.29 1.52
CA THR A 292 -4.66 -14.35 2.35
C THR A 292 -5.96 -14.48 1.52
N ARG A 293 -7.06 -14.78 2.19
CA ARG A 293 -8.38 -15.05 1.58
C ARG A 293 -9.12 -13.75 1.20
N VAL A 294 -8.55 -12.98 0.27
CA VAL A 294 -9.07 -11.66 -0.14
C VAL A 294 -10.55 -11.68 -0.53
N PRO A 295 -11.03 -12.59 -1.42
CA PRO A 295 -12.43 -12.60 -1.81
C PRO A 295 -13.38 -12.84 -0.64
N GLU A 296 -13.04 -13.77 0.27
CA GLU A 296 -13.89 -14.09 1.42
C GLU A 296 -13.89 -12.95 2.44
N LEU A 297 -12.74 -12.32 2.70
CA LEU A 297 -12.63 -11.14 3.57
C LEU A 297 -13.50 -9.98 3.04
N MET A 298 -13.38 -9.65 1.75
CA MET A 298 -14.21 -8.61 1.12
C MET A 298 -15.69 -8.96 1.13
N ALA A 299 -16.05 -10.23 0.91
CA ALA A 299 -17.44 -10.69 0.99
C ALA A 299 -18.01 -10.60 2.41
N ALA A 300 -17.20 -10.78 3.43
CA ALA A 300 -17.56 -10.58 4.83
C ALA A 300 -17.64 -9.10 5.26
N GLY A 301 -17.33 -8.14 4.35
CA GLY A 301 -17.36 -6.71 4.64
C GLY A 301 -16.08 -6.15 5.26
N VAL A 302 -15.02 -6.94 5.34
CA VAL A 302 -13.71 -6.46 5.80
C VAL A 302 -13.11 -5.50 4.78
N ASN A 303 -12.56 -4.37 5.22
CA ASN A 303 -11.79 -3.48 4.37
C ASN A 303 -10.46 -4.14 4.02
N VAL A 304 -10.29 -4.53 2.75
CA VAL A 304 -9.05 -5.12 2.26
C VAL A 304 -8.34 -4.15 1.33
N ALA A 305 -7.07 -3.87 1.62
CA ALA A 305 -6.19 -3.07 0.78
C ALA A 305 -5.01 -3.91 0.28
N PHE A 306 -4.31 -3.41 -0.75
CA PHE A 306 -3.09 -4.02 -1.27
C PHE A 306 -1.90 -3.10 -1.06
N GLY A 307 -0.79 -3.63 -0.53
CA GLY A 307 0.50 -2.98 -0.38
C GLY A 307 1.53 -3.51 -1.36
N HIS A 308 2.54 -2.70 -1.64
CA HIS A 308 3.70 -3.11 -2.44
C HIS A 308 4.70 -3.89 -1.59
N ASP A 309 4.84 -3.49 -0.32
CA ASP A 309 5.72 -4.06 0.70
C ASP A 309 7.20 -3.74 0.42
N CYS A 310 7.79 -4.36 -0.57
CA CYS A 310 9.21 -4.35 -0.86
C CYS A 310 9.50 -3.85 -2.28
N VAL A 311 10.59 -3.06 -2.44
CA VAL A 311 11.12 -2.63 -3.74
C VAL A 311 12.65 -2.68 -3.69
N MET A 312 13.24 -3.63 -4.42
CA MET A 312 14.70 -3.77 -4.56
C MET A 312 15.41 -3.78 -3.20
N ASP A 313 15.00 -4.68 -2.32
CA ASP A 313 15.49 -4.81 -0.95
C ASP A 313 15.92 -6.26 -0.64
N PRO A 314 16.31 -6.60 0.62
CA PRO A 314 16.75 -7.95 0.98
C PRO A 314 15.71 -9.06 0.76
N TRP A 315 14.42 -8.75 0.70
CA TRP A 315 13.35 -9.76 0.50
C TRP A 315 12.90 -9.87 -0.95
N TYR A 316 12.99 -8.76 -1.71
CA TYR A 316 12.43 -8.71 -3.06
C TYR A 316 13.24 -7.81 -4.00
N GLY A 317 13.92 -8.44 -4.96
CA GLY A 317 14.80 -7.76 -5.93
C GLY A 317 14.08 -7.07 -7.10
N MET A 318 12.75 -6.93 -7.04
CA MET A 318 11.91 -6.39 -8.11
C MET A 318 11.10 -5.19 -7.58
N GLY A 319 10.13 -4.76 -8.37
CA GLY A 319 9.20 -3.69 -8.00
C GLY A 319 9.64 -2.31 -8.48
N SER A 320 8.71 -1.37 -8.46
CA SER A 320 8.94 -0.02 -8.98
C SER A 320 8.05 1.06 -8.33
N GLY A 321 7.36 0.74 -7.21
CA GLY A 321 6.38 1.64 -6.60
C GLY A 321 5.09 1.77 -7.42
N ASP A 322 4.79 0.83 -8.32
CA ASP A 322 3.63 0.87 -9.20
C ASP A 322 2.43 0.13 -8.60
N MET A 323 1.47 0.85 -8.01
CA MET A 323 0.28 0.25 -7.41
C MET A 323 -0.67 -0.42 -8.42
N LEU A 324 -0.60 -0.09 -9.71
CA LEU A 324 -1.34 -0.86 -10.74
C LEU A 324 -0.68 -2.22 -11.01
N GLU A 325 0.64 -2.35 -10.82
CA GLU A 325 1.32 -3.64 -10.85
C GLU A 325 0.89 -4.50 -9.66
N VAL A 326 0.79 -3.92 -8.48
CA VAL A 326 0.28 -4.58 -7.27
C VAL A 326 -1.16 -5.07 -7.48
N ALA A 327 -2.05 -4.22 -7.98
CA ALA A 327 -3.43 -4.58 -8.29
C ALA A 327 -3.51 -5.67 -9.38
N HIS A 328 -2.66 -5.59 -10.39
CA HIS A 328 -2.57 -6.61 -11.46
C HIS A 328 -2.14 -7.97 -10.91
N MET A 329 -1.14 -8.03 -10.05
CA MET A 329 -0.74 -9.29 -9.39
C MET A 329 -1.86 -9.79 -8.47
N GLY A 330 -2.46 -8.91 -7.66
CA GLY A 330 -3.53 -9.23 -6.73
C GLY A 330 -4.71 -9.90 -7.39
N LEU A 331 -5.18 -9.38 -8.52
CA LEU A 331 -6.31 -9.98 -9.24
C LEU A 331 -6.02 -11.41 -9.74
N HIS A 332 -4.79 -11.70 -10.16
CA HIS A 332 -4.41 -13.02 -10.64
C HIS A 332 -4.27 -14.02 -9.47
N VAL A 333 -3.56 -13.63 -8.41
CA VAL A 333 -3.32 -14.51 -7.26
C VAL A 333 -4.63 -14.81 -6.52
N ALA A 334 -5.50 -13.81 -6.32
CA ALA A 334 -6.79 -13.97 -5.68
C ALA A 334 -7.90 -14.45 -6.62
N GLN A 335 -7.61 -14.67 -7.92
CA GLN A 335 -8.59 -15.09 -8.95
C GLN A 335 -9.79 -14.12 -9.08
N MET A 336 -9.56 -12.82 -8.96
CA MET A 336 -10.58 -11.77 -9.03
C MET A 336 -10.72 -11.20 -10.45
N THR A 337 -10.84 -12.04 -11.46
CA THR A 337 -10.83 -11.65 -12.88
C THR A 337 -12.19 -11.24 -13.44
N SER A 338 -13.25 -11.25 -12.63
CA SER A 338 -14.54 -10.68 -13.03
C SER A 338 -14.46 -9.15 -13.09
N GLN A 339 -15.35 -8.49 -13.86
CA GLN A 339 -15.43 -7.05 -13.94
C GLN A 339 -15.53 -6.37 -12.55
N ARG A 340 -16.35 -6.95 -11.67
CA ARG A 340 -16.47 -6.50 -10.27
C ARG A 340 -15.16 -6.70 -9.51
N GLY A 341 -14.57 -7.91 -9.60
CA GLY A 341 -13.32 -8.25 -8.90
C GLY A 341 -12.16 -7.35 -9.31
N ILE A 342 -12.02 -7.04 -10.61
CA ILE A 342 -10.97 -6.14 -11.09
C ILE A 342 -11.16 -4.72 -10.53
N ARG A 343 -12.40 -4.21 -10.48
CA ARG A 343 -12.70 -2.90 -9.87
C ARG A 343 -12.38 -2.92 -8.36
N GLN A 344 -12.70 -4.00 -7.64
CA GLN A 344 -12.33 -4.15 -6.22
C GLN A 344 -10.80 -4.15 -6.02
N CYS A 345 -10.01 -4.72 -6.96
CA CYS A 345 -8.56 -4.63 -6.92
C CYS A 345 -8.04 -3.20 -7.15
N PHE A 346 -8.75 -2.40 -7.97
CA PHE A 346 -8.44 -0.97 -8.12
C PHE A 346 -8.75 -0.19 -6.83
N ASP A 347 -9.89 -0.48 -6.20
CA ASP A 347 -10.26 0.12 -4.92
C ASP A 347 -9.25 -0.26 -3.82
N ALA A 348 -8.68 -1.47 -3.86
CA ALA A 348 -7.69 -1.95 -2.91
C ALA A 348 -6.38 -1.14 -2.90
N VAL A 349 -6.03 -0.47 -4.02
CA VAL A 349 -4.84 0.40 -4.13
C VAL A 349 -5.19 1.89 -4.16
N THR A 350 -6.45 2.23 -3.91
CA THR A 350 -6.97 3.60 -3.87
C THR A 350 -7.83 3.81 -2.61
N THR A 351 -9.15 3.72 -2.73
CA THR A 351 -10.10 4.07 -1.66
C THR A 351 -9.97 3.19 -0.41
N ASN A 352 -9.74 1.88 -0.56
CA ASN A 352 -9.59 1.00 0.60
C ASN A 352 -8.26 1.25 1.33
N ALA A 353 -7.18 1.48 0.57
CA ALA A 353 -5.87 1.84 1.13
C ALA A 353 -5.93 3.21 1.82
N ALA A 354 -6.63 4.19 1.26
CA ALA A 354 -6.83 5.49 1.88
C ALA A 354 -7.60 5.41 3.22
N LYS A 355 -8.57 4.48 3.35
CA LYS A 355 -9.26 4.21 4.62
C LYS A 355 -8.31 3.66 5.67
N VAL A 356 -7.44 2.69 5.31
CA VAL A 356 -6.41 2.15 6.20
C VAL A 356 -5.46 3.25 6.69
N PHE A 357 -5.10 4.14 5.80
CA PHE A 357 -4.18 5.24 6.06
C PHE A 357 -4.82 6.36 6.91
N HIS A 358 -6.15 6.43 6.97
CA HIS A 358 -6.94 7.53 7.54
C HIS A 358 -6.65 8.87 6.83
N LEU A 359 -6.67 8.85 5.49
CA LEU A 359 -6.47 10.08 4.70
C LEU A 359 -7.73 10.94 4.69
N ASP A 360 -7.63 12.11 5.32
CA ASP A 360 -8.67 13.13 5.23
C ASP A 360 -8.70 13.77 3.84
N GLY A 361 -9.91 14.09 3.36
CA GLY A 361 -10.09 14.78 2.08
C GLY A 361 -9.69 13.96 0.85
N TYR A 362 -9.58 12.65 0.95
CA TYR A 362 -9.27 11.76 -0.17
C TYR A 362 -10.49 11.49 -1.05
N GLY A 363 -10.32 11.56 -2.37
CA GLY A 363 -11.37 11.22 -3.34
C GLY A 363 -11.54 12.26 -4.44
N LEU A 364 -12.63 12.11 -5.22
CA LEU A 364 -12.99 13.00 -6.33
C LEU A 364 -14.37 13.64 -6.13
N ALA A 365 -14.69 14.02 -4.90
CA ALA A 365 -15.92 14.77 -4.59
C ALA A 365 -15.61 16.22 -4.22
N ALA A 366 -16.61 17.09 -4.28
CA ALA A 366 -16.48 18.46 -3.77
C ALA A 366 -16.04 18.45 -2.30
N GLY A 367 -15.07 19.31 -1.95
CA GLY A 367 -14.44 19.39 -0.64
C GLY A 367 -13.20 18.50 -0.46
N CYS A 368 -12.97 17.50 -1.32
CA CYS A 368 -11.74 16.72 -1.31
C CYS A 368 -10.54 17.55 -1.76
N ASP A 369 -9.33 17.15 -1.35
CA ASP A 369 -8.09 17.71 -1.88
C ASP A 369 -8.00 17.39 -3.39
N ALA A 370 -7.58 18.36 -4.19
CA ALA A 370 -7.41 18.19 -5.63
C ALA A 370 -6.14 17.41 -5.97
N SER A 371 -6.06 16.16 -5.45
CA SER A 371 -4.95 15.24 -5.61
C SER A 371 -5.40 14.03 -6.42
N PHE A 372 -4.99 13.96 -7.68
CA PHE A 372 -5.49 12.97 -8.63
C PHE A 372 -4.49 12.67 -9.75
N VAL A 373 -4.76 11.59 -10.48
CA VAL A 373 -3.93 11.07 -11.57
C VAL A 373 -4.77 10.93 -12.83
N LEU A 374 -4.31 11.49 -13.95
CA LEU A 374 -4.86 11.22 -15.27
C LEU A 374 -4.13 10.00 -15.85
N LEU A 375 -4.88 8.94 -16.15
CA LEU A 375 -4.38 7.67 -16.64
C LEU A 375 -4.65 7.50 -18.13
N GLN A 376 -3.71 6.90 -18.87
CA GLN A 376 -3.91 6.49 -20.27
C GLN A 376 -4.79 5.23 -20.33
N ALA A 377 -5.99 5.35 -19.85
CA ALA A 377 -7.03 4.32 -19.80
C ALA A 377 -8.39 5.01 -19.69
N ARG A 378 -9.49 4.33 -19.96
CA ARG A 378 -10.84 4.90 -19.88
C ARG A 378 -11.61 4.52 -18.63
N ASP A 379 -11.18 3.43 -17.97
CA ASP A 379 -11.80 2.91 -16.77
C ASP A 379 -10.79 2.12 -15.92
N PRO A 380 -11.13 1.75 -14.66
CA PRO A 380 -10.26 0.99 -13.77
C PRO A 380 -9.79 -0.36 -14.32
N VAL A 381 -10.64 -1.05 -15.09
CA VAL A 381 -10.30 -2.37 -15.67
C VAL A 381 -9.19 -2.20 -16.72
N GLU A 382 -9.34 -1.23 -17.61
CA GLU A 382 -8.33 -0.92 -18.62
C GLU A 382 -7.05 -0.38 -17.97
N ALA A 383 -7.16 0.41 -16.90
CA ALA A 383 -6.02 0.91 -16.15
C ALA A 383 -5.15 -0.22 -15.59
N ILE A 384 -5.74 -1.22 -14.93
CA ILE A 384 -4.99 -2.39 -14.41
C ILE A 384 -4.46 -3.24 -15.56
N ARG A 385 -5.29 -3.54 -16.58
CA ARG A 385 -4.91 -4.37 -17.72
C ARG A 385 -3.65 -3.86 -18.42
N LEU A 386 -3.56 -2.54 -18.60
CA LEU A 386 -2.44 -1.88 -19.28
C LEU A 386 -1.29 -1.50 -18.34
N ARG A 387 -1.51 -1.53 -17.01
CA ARG A 387 -0.66 -0.81 -16.05
C ARG A 387 -0.43 0.62 -16.57
N ALA A 388 -1.57 1.30 -16.82
CA ALA A 388 -1.69 2.48 -17.66
C ALA A 388 -0.69 3.58 -17.29
N THR A 389 -0.14 4.26 -18.30
CA THR A 389 0.75 5.41 -18.11
C THR A 389 0.05 6.51 -17.32
N ARG A 390 0.75 7.08 -16.35
CA ARG A 390 0.32 8.24 -15.56
C ARG A 390 0.65 9.50 -16.35
N LEU A 391 -0.32 9.96 -17.14
CA LEU A 391 -0.11 11.12 -18.03
C LEU A 391 0.17 12.39 -17.25
N LYS A 392 -0.57 12.59 -16.15
CA LYS A 392 -0.38 13.73 -15.25
C LYS A 392 -0.71 13.32 -13.81
N VAL A 393 0.08 13.81 -12.88
CA VAL A 393 -0.10 13.63 -11.43
C VAL A 393 -0.25 15.00 -10.79
N TYR A 394 -1.37 15.23 -10.13
CA TYR A 394 -1.64 16.47 -9.41
C TYR A 394 -1.73 16.24 -7.91
N ARG A 395 -1.21 17.17 -7.12
CA ARG A 395 -1.42 17.26 -5.68
C ARG A 395 -1.91 18.65 -5.33
N LYS A 396 -3.07 18.71 -4.70
CA LYS A 396 -3.73 19.98 -4.29
C LYS A 396 -3.76 20.99 -5.45
N GLY A 397 -4.16 20.51 -6.62
CA GLY A 397 -4.27 21.31 -7.84
C GLY A 397 -2.96 21.67 -8.53
N LYS A 398 -1.80 21.26 -8.02
CA LYS A 398 -0.48 21.52 -8.61
C LYS A 398 0.03 20.28 -9.34
N LEU A 399 0.51 20.47 -10.57
CA LEU A 399 1.15 19.40 -11.35
C LEU A 399 2.48 19.02 -10.68
N LEU A 400 2.63 17.72 -10.33
CA LEU A 400 3.86 17.15 -9.77
C LEU A 400 4.67 16.38 -10.81
N ALA A 401 4.01 15.60 -11.67
CA ALA A 401 4.67 14.78 -12.68
C ALA A 401 3.83 14.69 -13.95
N ALA A 402 4.52 14.54 -15.08
CA ALA A 402 3.90 14.30 -16.38
C ALA A 402 4.73 13.27 -17.16
N THR A 403 4.04 12.30 -17.76
CA THR A 403 4.66 11.26 -18.60
C THR A 403 3.99 11.30 -19.97
N PRO A 404 4.75 11.27 -21.07
CA PRO A 404 4.17 11.20 -22.41
C PRO A 404 3.30 9.94 -22.58
N ALA A 405 2.26 10.03 -23.41
CA ALA A 405 1.43 8.89 -23.74
C ALA A 405 2.26 7.78 -24.39
N ALA A 406 2.13 6.56 -23.89
CA ALA A 406 2.76 5.40 -24.51
C ALA A 406 1.99 5.01 -25.77
N THR A 407 2.67 5.07 -26.90
CA THR A 407 2.17 4.63 -28.21
C THR A 407 3.28 3.93 -28.98
N ALA A 408 2.95 2.87 -29.72
CA ALA A 408 3.89 2.26 -30.65
C ALA A 408 3.61 2.75 -32.08
N ALA A 409 4.65 3.16 -32.80
CA ALA A 409 4.56 3.36 -34.24
C ALA A 409 4.48 2.00 -34.95
N LEU A 410 3.57 1.87 -35.88
CA LEU A 410 3.40 0.63 -36.66
C LEU A 410 3.89 0.84 -38.10
N HIS A 411 4.75 -0.07 -38.55
CA HIS A 411 5.27 -0.12 -39.92
C HIS A 411 4.71 -1.33 -40.69
N VAL A 412 3.42 -1.63 -40.44
CA VAL A 412 2.72 -2.78 -41.04
C VAL A 412 1.87 -2.27 -42.23
N PRO A 413 2.10 -2.75 -43.48
CA PRO A 413 1.33 -2.34 -44.63
C PRO A 413 -0.18 -2.55 -44.45
N GLY A 414 -0.97 -1.53 -44.81
CA GLY A 414 -2.43 -1.59 -44.72
C GLY A 414 -3.02 -1.48 -43.33
N ARG A 415 -2.19 -1.16 -42.30
CA ARG A 415 -2.64 -0.95 -40.90
C ARG A 415 -2.49 0.53 -40.50
N GLY A 416 -3.16 0.91 -39.39
CA GLY A 416 -2.97 2.24 -38.81
C GLY A 416 -1.53 2.48 -38.39
N ALA A 417 -1.07 3.73 -38.45
CA ALA A 417 0.33 4.10 -38.19
C ALA A 417 0.76 3.96 -36.73
N SER A 418 -0.16 3.83 -35.77
CA SER A 418 0.17 3.71 -34.34
C SER A 418 -0.88 2.93 -33.57
N THR A 419 -0.51 2.46 -32.39
CA THR A 419 -1.43 1.87 -31.41
C THR A 419 -1.06 2.27 -29.98
N ALA A 420 -2.08 2.45 -29.14
CA ALA A 420 -1.96 2.69 -27.69
C ALA A 420 -2.56 1.55 -26.86
N TRP A 421 -2.86 0.40 -27.46
CA TRP A 421 -3.43 -0.81 -26.82
C TRP A 421 -4.78 -0.63 -26.12
N MET A 422 -5.40 0.54 -26.24
CA MET A 422 -6.75 0.79 -25.74
C MET A 422 -7.76 0.12 -26.65
N MET A 423 -8.88 -0.34 -26.07
CA MET A 423 -9.96 -0.92 -26.88
C MET A 423 -10.50 0.10 -27.87
N PRO A 424 -10.83 -0.30 -29.11
CA PRO A 424 -11.54 0.57 -30.04
C PRO A 424 -12.85 1.10 -29.40
N ARG A 425 -13.24 2.33 -29.75
CA ARG A 425 -14.59 2.81 -29.41
C ARG A 425 -15.56 2.04 -30.29
N SER A 426 -16.56 1.41 -29.71
CA SER A 426 -17.71 0.83 -30.41
C SER A 426 -18.60 1.92 -30.96
#